data_a59906f6c3c1892bf82dae791a9dde46
#
_entry.id   a59906f6c3c1892bf82dae791a9dde46
#
_cell.length_a   1.000
_cell.length_b   1.000
_cell.length_c   1.000
_cell.angle_alpha   90.00
_cell.angle_beta   90.00
_cell.angle_gamma   90.00
#
_symmetry.space_group_name_H-M   'P 1'
#
loop_
_entity.id
_entity.type
_entity.pdbx_description
1 polymer ?
#
loop_
_entity_poly.entity_id
_entity_poly.type
_entity_poly.pdbx_seq_one_letter_code
_entity_poly.pdbx_strand_id
1 'polypeptide(L)'
;MESSRIDRLRVFFPFALGYFLSLLFRVVNSVIAPDLVSGLGLGPSELGLLTATYFISFAAFQLPLGILLDRFGPRTVQALLLLFAAAGAALFSTAQGIAGLAFGRALIGLGVSSCLMAAFKAFTLWFPREQWPRVNGFQLAAGGLGAMAATTPVQAALSVTDWRGIFLLLTLVAAVAAAAVFWLVPERKGPGSTSTAAGQFEGVVQVFTSPVFWRVTPLATASQATFMSVQSLWAGPWLRDTAGLARGEVATVLMWLAAAMALGYIVLGALSERLGRAGITPTATSVAGMSLFILVQALILAFPGSWNLPLWVLFGFTGTTGVIAYAGLSQSFPVELAGRVNTALNLVVFVAAFAAQWGIGAVIALWPVAENGAFAVAGYRAGFGLMVGLQAAGLAWYLVVGRRGRGV
;
A
#
# COMPACT_ATOMS: atom_id res chain seq x y z
N MET A 1 -17.69 -30.81 -5.63
CA MET A 1 -16.36 -31.35 -6.00
C MET A 1 -15.33 -30.74 -5.08
N GLU A 2 -14.71 -31.55 -4.23
CA GLU A 2 -13.58 -31.09 -3.41
C GLU A 2 -12.40 -30.71 -4.33
N SER A 3 -11.89 -29.51 -4.16
CA SER A 3 -10.68 -29.07 -4.89
C SER A 3 -9.48 -29.88 -4.40
N SER A 4 -8.71 -30.47 -5.33
CA SER A 4 -7.52 -31.23 -4.99
C SER A 4 -6.47 -30.31 -4.31
N ARG A 5 -5.54 -30.90 -3.54
CA ARG A 5 -4.41 -30.14 -2.95
C ARG A 5 -3.58 -29.46 -4.05
N ILE A 6 -3.42 -30.11 -5.19
CA ILE A 6 -2.67 -29.61 -6.35
C ILE A 6 -3.36 -28.37 -6.94
N ASP A 7 -4.69 -28.40 -7.09
CA ASP A 7 -5.44 -27.23 -7.62
C ASP A 7 -5.32 -26.03 -6.69
N ARG A 8 -5.36 -26.23 -5.37
CA ARG A 8 -5.18 -25.16 -4.39
C ARG A 8 -3.80 -24.52 -4.47
N LEU A 9 -2.74 -25.29 -4.69
CA LEU A 9 -1.39 -24.75 -4.90
C LEU A 9 -1.28 -24.00 -6.24
N ARG A 10 -1.86 -24.54 -7.32
CA ARG A 10 -1.94 -23.87 -8.64
C ARG A 10 -2.68 -22.55 -8.58
N VAL A 11 -3.60 -22.36 -7.66
CA VAL A 11 -4.29 -21.09 -7.44
C VAL A 11 -3.45 -20.18 -6.54
N PHE A 12 -2.97 -20.67 -5.41
CA PHE A 12 -2.29 -19.83 -4.42
C PHE A 12 -1.02 -19.16 -4.96
N PHE A 13 -0.08 -19.95 -5.53
CA PHE A 13 1.23 -19.41 -5.89
C PHE A 13 1.21 -18.32 -6.97
N PRO A 14 0.45 -18.43 -8.08
CA PRO A 14 0.37 -17.34 -9.07
C PRO A 14 -0.24 -16.06 -8.49
N PHE A 15 -1.27 -16.17 -7.64
CA PHE A 15 -1.85 -15.00 -6.99
C PHE A 15 -0.90 -14.39 -5.94
N ALA A 16 -0.16 -15.22 -5.20
CA ALA A 16 0.85 -14.77 -4.26
C ALA A 16 2.01 -14.03 -4.97
N LEU A 17 2.47 -14.53 -6.12
CA LEU A 17 3.46 -13.85 -6.95
C LEU A 17 2.96 -12.49 -7.45
N GLY A 18 1.70 -12.39 -7.87
CA GLY A 18 1.10 -11.11 -8.26
C GLY A 18 1.11 -10.09 -7.12
N TYR A 19 0.76 -10.50 -5.91
CA TYR A 19 0.76 -9.59 -4.76
C TYR A 19 2.18 -9.27 -4.25
N PHE A 20 3.10 -10.20 -4.33
CA PHE A 20 4.53 -9.97 -4.15
C PHE A 20 5.02 -8.84 -5.05
N LEU A 21 4.73 -8.92 -6.36
CA LEU A 21 5.09 -7.88 -7.33
C LEU A 21 4.41 -6.55 -7.03
N SER A 22 3.16 -6.55 -6.57
CA SER A 22 2.43 -5.32 -6.22
C SER A 22 3.16 -4.53 -5.14
N LEU A 23 3.63 -5.19 -4.08
CA LEU A 23 4.37 -4.54 -3.00
C LEU A 23 5.81 -4.20 -3.41
N LEU A 24 6.47 -5.03 -4.21
CA LEU A 24 7.78 -4.75 -4.76
C LEU A 24 7.75 -3.47 -5.61
N PHE A 25 6.84 -3.38 -6.57
CA PHE A 25 6.66 -2.17 -7.40
C PHE A 25 6.33 -0.92 -6.59
N ARG A 26 5.61 -1.07 -5.48
CA ARG A 26 5.26 0.04 -4.60
C ARG A 26 6.49 0.61 -3.90
N VAL A 27 7.38 -0.25 -3.40
CA VAL A 27 8.47 0.13 -2.49
C VAL A 27 9.79 0.42 -3.22
N VAL A 28 10.02 -0.15 -4.40
CA VAL A 28 11.30 -0.07 -5.13
C VAL A 28 11.80 1.36 -5.33
N ASN A 29 10.90 2.33 -5.46
CA ASN A 29 11.28 3.72 -5.66
C ASN A 29 12.04 4.34 -4.47
N SER A 30 11.83 3.85 -3.25
CA SER A 30 12.58 4.34 -2.09
C SER A 30 14.08 4.04 -2.17
N VAL A 31 14.46 2.99 -2.92
CA VAL A 31 15.84 2.58 -3.13
C VAL A 31 16.46 3.24 -4.37
N ILE A 32 15.71 3.33 -5.48
CA ILE A 32 16.20 3.92 -6.73
C ILE A 32 16.05 5.44 -6.80
N ALA A 33 15.43 6.09 -5.83
CA ALA A 33 15.19 7.54 -5.81
C ALA A 33 16.48 8.37 -6.06
N PRO A 34 17.65 8.04 -5.45
CA PRO A 34 18.88 8.77 -5.73
C PRO A 34 19.30 8.71 -7.21
N ASP A 35 19.11 7.56 -7.87
CA ASP A 35 19.46 7.38 -9.28
C ASP A 35 18.53 8.16 -10.21
N LEU A 36 17.22 8.24 -9.85
CA LEU A 36 16.25 9.06 -10.57
C LEU A 36 16.57 10.55 -10.43
N VAL A 37 16.90 10.99 -9.22
CA VAL A 37 17.27 12.40 -8.95
C VAL A 37 18.53 12.77 -9.69
N SER A 38 19.61 12.00 -9.56
CA SER A 38 20.90 12.31 -10.18
C SER A 38 20.91 12.15 -11.70
N GLY A 39 20.22 11.11 -12.21
CA GLY A 39 20.22 10.80 -13.65
C GLY A 39 19.29 11.68 -14.48
N LEU A 40 18.26 12.27 -13.88
CA LEU A 40 17.21 13.03 -14.58
C LEU A 40 17.05 14.46 -14.04
N GLY A 41 17.82 14.86 -13.03
CA GLY A 41 17.76 16.19 -12.45
C GLY A 41 16.43 16.50 -11.73
N LEU A 42 15.76 15.46 -11.18
CA LEU A 42 14.44 15.63 -10.58
C LEU A 42 14.49 16.36 -9.25
N GLY A 43 13.67 17.38 -9.09
CA GLY A 43 13.39 17.99 -7.79
C GLY A 43 12.48 17.11 -6.92
N PRO A 44 12.33 17.44 -5.62
CA PRO A 44 11.53 16.64 -4.68
C PRO A 44 10.05 16.61 -5.06
N SER A 45 9.48 17.71 -5.57
CA SER A 45 8.10 17.75 -6.03
C SER A 45 7.88 16.83 -7.24
N GLU A 46 8.79 16.83 -8.20
CA GLU A 46 8.73 15.99 -9.40
C GLU A 46 8.88 14.52 -9.06
N LEU A 47 9.82 14.17 -8.17
CA LEU A 47 10.00 12.82 -7.67
C LEU A 47 8.75 12.31 -6.92
N GLY A 48 8.16 13.17 -6.08
CA GLY A 48 6.92 12.89 -5.37
C GLY A 48 5.75 12.67 -6.32
N LEU A 49 5.55 13.55 -7.32
CA LEU A 49 4.49 13.43 -8.32
C LEU A 49 4.65 12.16 -9.17
N LEU A 50 5.85 11.94 -9.71
CA LEU A 50 6.18 10.78 -10.51
C LEU A 50 5.77 9.48 -9.80
N THR A 51 6.16 9.37 -8.53
CA THR A 51 5.89 8.13 -7.78
C THR A 51 4.44 8.04 -7.29
N ALA A 52 3.78 9.19 -7.08
CA ALA A 52 2.38 9.27 -6.66
C ALA A 52 1.40 8.79 -7.74
N THR A 53 1.76 8.91 -9.03
CA THR A 53 0.89 8.45 -10.14
C THR A 53 0.49 6.98 -10.03
N TYR A 54 1.31 6.16 -9.39
CA TYR A 54 0.97 4.78 -9.03
C TYR A 54 -0.29 4.72 -8.15
N PHE A 55 -0.40 5.57 -7.14
CA PHE A 55 -1.52 5.54 -6.20
C PHE A 55 -2.82 6.03 -6.81
N ILE A 56 -2.79 7.09 -7.62
CA ILE A 56 -4.01 7.62 -8.22
C ILE A 56 -4.58 6.67 -9.28
N SER A 57 -3.73 6.03 -10.09
CA SER A 57 -4.18 5.03 -11.06
C SER A 57 -4.71 3.76 -10.39
N PHE A 58 -4.06 3.32 -9.30
CA PHE A 58 -4.54 2.24 -8.44
C PHE A 58 -5.93 2.58 -7.87
N ALA A 59 -6.11 3.80 -7.33
CA ALA A 59 -7.38 4.28 -6.77
C ALA A 59 -8.50 4.32 -7.83
N ALA A 60 -8.22 4.89 -8.99
CA ALA A 60 -9.21 5.04 -10.07
C ALA A 60 -9.79 3.69 -10.51
N PHE A 61 -9.01 2.62 -10.38
CA PHE A 61 -9.45 1.29 -10.80
C PHE A 61 -10.17 0.49 -9.71
N GLN A 62 -10.20 0.95 -8.45
CA GLN A 62 -10.85 0.21 -7.36
C GLN A 62 -12.36 0.03 -7.56
N LEU A 63 -13.05 1.05 -8.08
CA LEU A 63 -14.50 0.97 -8.27
C LEU A 63 -14.88 -0.01 -9.40
N PRO A 64 -14.31 0.06 -10.64
CA PRO A 64 -14.63 -0.89 -11.70
C PRO A 64 -14.11 -2.31 -11.41
N LEU A 65 -13.08 -2.47 -10.56
CA LEU A 65 -12.44 -3.74 -10.29
C LEU A 65 -13.42 -4.78 -9.73
N GLY A 66 -14.31 -4.39 -8.81
CA GLY A 66 -15.31 -5.30 -8.26
C GLY A 66 -16.22 -5.89 -9.35
N ILE A 67 -16.70 -5.03 -10.25
CA ILE A 67 -17.56 -5.43 -11.37
C ILE A 67 -16.81 -6.37 -12.31
N LEU A 68 -15.56 -6.05 -12.63
CA LEU A 68 -14.74 -6.89 -13.53
C LEU A 68 -14.46 -8.26 -12.93
N LEU A 69 -14.15 -8.32 -11.62
CA LEU A 69 -13.93 -9.58 -10.91
C LEU A 69 -15.18 -10.46 -10.86
N ASP A 70 -16.36 -9.85 -10.73
CA ASP A 70 -17.63 -10.58 -10.74
C ASP A 70 -18.00 -11.08 -12.15
N ARG A 71 -17.73 -10.28 -13.18
CA ARG A 71 -18.11 -10.59 -14.58
C ARG A 71 -17.12 -11.54 -15.25
N PHE A 72 -15.82 -11.28 -15.12
CA PHE A 72 -14.77 -12.00 -15.87
C PHE A 72 -13.97 -12.98 -15.01
N GLY A 73 -14.18 -12.95 -13.70
CA GLY A 73 -13.47 -13.80 -12.74
C GLY A 73 -12.04 -13.32 -12.41
N PRO A 74 -11.51 -13.79 -11.26
CA PRO A 74 -10.23 -13.30 -10.74
C PRO A 74 -9.02 -13.66 -11.62
N ARG A 75 -9.04 -14.85 -12.27
CA ARG A 75 -7.99 -15.32 -13.17
C ARG A 75 -7.77 -14.36 -14.35
N THR A 76 -8.82 -14.10 -15.13
CA THR A 76 -8.75 -13.27 -16.33
C THR A 76 -8.40 -11.82 -15.99
N VAL A 77 -9.06 -11.26 -14.98
CA VAL A 77 -8.83 -9.86 -14.56
C VAL A 77 -7.41 -9.65 -14.08
N GLN A 78 -6.90 -10.51 -13.20
CA GLN A 78 -5.53 -10.33 -12.72
C GLN A 78 -4.48 -10.57 -13.81
N ALA A 79 -4.67 -11.59 -14.67
CA ALA A 79 -3.72 -11.84 -15.75
C ALA A 79 -3.64 -10.65 -16.71
N LEU A 80 -4.78 -10.10 -17.13
CA LEU A 80 -4.80 -8.92 -18.01
C LEU A 80 -4.17 -7.70 -17.35
N LEU A 81 -4.51 -7.43 -16.09
CA LEU A 81 -3.96 -6.28 -15.38
C LEU A 81 -2.44 -6.41 -15.14
N LEU A 82 -1.93 -7.60 -14.85
CA LEU A 82 -0.48 -7.81 -14.76
C LEU A 82 0.26 -7.55 -16.08
N LEU A 83 -0.38 -7.71 -17.24
CA LEU A 83 0.20 -7.28 -18.53
C LEU A 83 0.32 -5.75 -18.60
N PHE A 84 -0.64 -4.98 -18.06
CA PHE A 84 -0.48 -3.53 -17.92
C PHE A 84 0.68 -3.18 -16.99
N ALA A 85 0.87 -3.93 -15.89
CA ALA A 85 2.02 -3.72 -15.03
C ALA A 85 3.34 -4.01 -15.76
N ALA A 86 3.41 -5.07 -16.55
CA ALA A 86 4.58 -5.39 -17.37
C ALA A 86 4.84 -4.30 -18.41
N ALA A 87 3.83 -3.87 -19.17
CA ALA A 87 3.95 -2.77 -20.12
C ALA A 87 4.40 -1.46 -19.45
N GLY A 88 3.85 -1.16 -18.27
CA GLY A 88 4.25 0.00 -17.48
C GLY A 88 5.70 -0.07 -17.02
N ALA A 89 6.17 -1.24 -16.58
CA ALA A 89 7.57 -1.45 -16.19
C ALA A 89 8.52 -1.33 -17.39
N ALA A 90 8.15 -1.87 -18.55
CA ALA A 90 8.91 -1.72 -19.81
C ALA A 90 9.01 -0.24 -20.21
N LEU A 91 7.88 0.47 -20.17
CA LEU A 91 7.88 1.91 -20.48
C LEU A 91 8.73 2.70 -19.48
N PHE A 92 8.63 2.39 -18.18
CA PHE A 92 9.44 3.04 -17.15
C PHE A 92 10.94 2.83 -17.41
N SER A 93 11.35 1.61 -17.78
CA SER A 93 12.77 1.29 -18.04
C SER A 93 13.33 2.03 -19.25
N THR A 94 12.53 2.34 -20.27
CA THR A 94 12.97 2.97 -21.51
C THR A 94 12.73 4.48 -21.55
N ALA A 95 11.93 5.01 -20.63
CA ALA A 95 11.58 6.43 -20.58
C ALA A 95 12.80 7.33 -20.30
N GLN A 96 12.86 8.47 -21.01
CA GLN A 96 13.94 9.43 -20.89
C GLN A 96 13.51 10.75 -20.20
N GLY A 97 12.23 10.89 -19.91
CA GLY A 97 11.67 12.08 -19.27
C GLY A 97 10.55 11.73 -18.29
N ILE A 98 10.21 12.73 -17.45
CA ILE A 98 9.26 12.59 -16.36
C ILE A 98 7.87 12.11 -16.81
N ALA A 99 7.40 12.54 -17.97
CA ALA A 99 6.09 12.15 -18.49
C ALA A 99 6.01 10.64 -18.80
N GLY A 100 7.04 10.09 -19.46
CA GLY A 100 7.10 8.66 -19.74
C GLY A 100 7.23 7.81 -18.47
N LEU A 101 8.02 8.27 -17.51
CA LEU A 101 8.17 7.62 -16.21
C LEU A 101 6.87 7.66 -15.42
N ALA A 102 6.18 8.82 -15.36
CA ALA A 102 4.90 8.96 -14.67
C ALA A 102 3.83 8.09 -15.30
N PHE A 103 3.75 8.03 -16.63
CA PHE A 103 2.82 7.16 -17.33
C PHE A 103 3.13 5.68 -17.10
N GLY A 104 4.42 5.29 -17.11
CA GLY A 104 4.86 3.94 -16.74
C GLY A 104 4.42 3.57 -15.33
N ARG A 105 4.60 4.47 -14.36
CA ARG A 105 4.15 4.28 -12.96
C ARG A 105 2.63 4.17 -12.84
N ALA A 106 1.89 4.99 -13.63
CA ALA A 106 0.43 4.89 -13.66
C ALA A 106 -0.04 3.54 -14.21
N LEU A 107 0.58 3.04 -15.27
CA LEU A 107 0.29 1.70 -15.82
C LEU A 107 0.63 0.58 -14.82
N ILE A 108 1.76 0.69 -14.10
CA ILE A 108 2.11 -0.26 -13.05
C ILE A 108 1.05 -0.24 -11.95
N GLY A 109 0.67 0.93 -11.44
CA GLY A 109 -0.34 1.08 -10.38
C GLY A 109 -1.70 0.49 -10.78
N LEU A 110 -2.16 0.78 -12.00
CA LEU A 110 -3.36 0.17 -12.58
C LEU A 110 -3.21 -1.35 -12.66
N GLY A 111 -2.06 -1.83 -13.16
CA GLY A 111 -1.81 -3.24 -13.42
C GLY A 111 -1.78 -4.12 -12.17
N VAL A 112 -1.30 -3.57 -11.04
CA VAL A 112 -1.25 -4.32 -9.77
C VAL A 112 -2.44 -4.08 -8.86
N SER A 113 -3.40 -3.23 -9.26
CA SER A 113 -4.56 -2.84 -8.44
C SER A 113 -5.45 -4.02 -8.03
N SER A 114 -5.50 -5.08 -8.85
CA SER A 114 -6.31 -6.27 -8.59
C SER A 114 -5.64 -7.31 -7.69
N CYS A 115 -4.32 -7.27 -7.51
CA CYS A 115 -3.54 -8.41 -6.99
C CYS A 115 -4.00 -8.94 -5.63
N LEU A 116 -4.51 -8.09 -4.75
CA LEU A 116 -5.06 -8.52 -3.46
C LEU A 116 -6.52 -8.97 -3.58
N MET A 117 -7.36 -8.18 -4.23
CA MET A 117 -8.80 -8.44 -4.30
C MET A 117 -9.12 -9.65 -5.19
N ALA A 118 -8.39 -9.82 -6.30
CA ALA A 118 -8.52 -10.99 -7.15
C ALA A 118 -8.09 -12.27 -6.42
N ALA A 119 -7.00 -12.21 -5.64
CA ALA A 119 -6.58 -13.33 -4.80
C ALA A 119 -7.67 -13.72 -3.78
N PHE A 120 -8.19 -12.76 -3.03
CA PHE A 120 -9.26 -13.01 -2.06
C PHE A 120 -10.50 -13.60 -2.73
N LYS A 121 -10.91 -13.07 -3.89
CA LYS A 121 -12.02 -13.63 -4.67
C LYS A 121 -11.72 -15.07 -5.12
N ALA A 122 -10.52 -15.34 -5.63
CA ALA A 122 -10.11 -16.69 -6.03
C ALA A 122 -10.15 -17.65 -4.84
N PHE A 123 -9.67 -17.23 -3.67
CA PHE A 123 -9.65 -18.08 -2.48
C PHE A 123 -11.06 -18.44 -1.99
N THR A 124 -12.04 -17.56 -2.14
CA THR A 124 -13.44 -17.92 -1.82
C THR A 124 -14.02 -18.98 -2.75
N LEU A 125 -13.49 -19.13 -3.96
CA LEU A 125 -13.92 -20.13 -4.93
C LEU A 125 -13.24 -21.50 -4.74
N TRP A 126 -12.00 -21.50 -4.22
CA TRP A 126 -11.14 -22.70 -4.23
C TRP A 126 -10.84 -23.27 -2.84
N PHE A 127 -10.97 -22.49 -1.78
CA PHE A 127 -10.67 -22.92 -0.43
C PHE A 127 -11.92 -22.98 0.45
N PRO A 128 -12.03 -23.94 1.37
CA PRO A 128 -13.09 -23.98 2.38
C PRO A 128 -13.05 -22.71 3.25
N ARG A 129 -14.21 -22.29 3.77
CA ARG A 129 -14.35 -21.06 4.58
C ARG A 129 -13.42 -21.03 5.79
N GLU A 130 -13.19 -22.16 6.42
CA GLU A 130 -12.34 -22.34 7.59
C GLU A 130 -10.87 -22.00 7.29
N GLN A 131 -10.45 -22.13 6.03
CA GLN A 131 -9.08 -21.86 5.59
C GLN A 131 -8.85 -20.41 5.10
N TRP A 132 -9.91 -19.63 4.89
CA TRP A 132 -9.76 -18.26 4.36
C TRP A 132 -8.85 -17.37 5.20
N PRO A 133 -8.96 -17.32 6.55
CA PRO A 133 -8.05 -16.48 7.33
C PRO A 133 -6.58 -16.86 7.13
N ARG A 134 -6.30 -18.16 7.07
CA ARG A 134 -4.95 -18.68 6.90
C ARG A 134 -4.38 -18.39 5.52
N VAL A 135 -5.13 -18.64 4.44
CA VAL A 135 -4.66 -18.41 3.07
C VAL A 135 -4.54 -16.91 2.78
N ASN A 136 -5.43 -16.08 3.30
CA ASN A 136 -5.33 -14.62 3.22
C ASN A 136 -4.09 -14.11 3.98
N GLY A 137 -3.78 -14.69 5.14
CA GLY A 137 -2.55 -14.37 5.88
C GLY A 137 -1.29 -14.68 5.08
N PHE A 138 -1.23 -15.85 4.42
CA PHE A 138 -0.11 -16.18 3.53
C PHE A 138 -0.02 -15.24 2.31
N GLN A 139 -1.17 -14.81 1.78
CA GLN A 139 -1.21 -13.82 0.70
C GLN A 139 -0.59 -12.48 1.14
N LEU A 140 -0.97 -11.99 2.33
CA LEU A 140 -0.40 -10.76 2.89
C LEU A 140 1.11 -10.91 3.17
N ALA A 141 1.54 -12.08 3.66
CA ALA A 141 2.96 -12.38 3.86
C ALA A 141 3.75 -12.36 2.54
N ALA A 142 3.18 -12.88 1.43
CA ALA A 142 3.80 -12.79 0.12
C ALA A 142 4.04 -11.32 -0.30
N GLY A 143 3.07 -10.42 -0.02
CA GLY A 143 3.27 -8.98 -0.21
C GLY A 143 4.40 -8.42 0.64
N GLY A 144 4.48 -8.80 1.92
CA GLY A 144 5.58 -8.43 2.81
C GLY A 144 6.95 -8.85 2.27
N LEU A 145 7.06 -10.08 1.75
CA LEU A 145 8.28 -10.56 1.07
C LEU A 145 8.59 -9.71 -0.18
N GLY A 146 7.58 -9.29 -0.94
CA GLY A 146 7.76 -8.39 -2.08
C GLY A 146 8.31 -7.02 -1.66
N ALA A 147 7.81 -6.45 -0.57
CA ALA A 147 8.33 -5.20 -0.01
C ALA A 147 9.78 -5.34 0.46
N MET A 148 10.14 -6.48 1.10
CA MET A 148 11.53 -6.77 1.49
C MET A 148 12.43 -6.95 0.27
N ALA A 149 11.98 -7.65 -0.77
CA ALA A 149 12.73 -7.84 -2.01
C ALA A 149 13.02 -6.51 -2.73
N ALA A 150 12.18 -5.50 -2.56
CA ALA A 150 12.39 -4.15 -3.10
C ALA A 150 13.50 -3.36 -2.41
N THR A 151 14.10 -3.84 -1.34
CA THR A 151 15.11 -3.14 -0.52
C THR A 151 16.53 -3.67 -0.77
N THR A 152 17.12 -4.35 0.19
CA THR A 152 18.50 -4.88 0.08
C THR A 152 18.74 -5.73 -1.19
N PRO A 153 17.83 -6.61 -1.64
CA PRO A 153 18.02 -7.33 -2.89
C PRO A 153 18.10 -6.42 -4.12
N VAL A 154 17.23 -5.40 -4.21
CA VAL A 154 17.31 -4.40 -5.30
C VAL A 154 18.59 -3.59 -5.19
N GLN A 155 19.00 -3.16 -3.98
CA GLN A 155 20.27 -2.45 -3.79
C GLN A 155 21.46 -3.31 -4.20
N ALA A 156 21.46 -4.60 -3.91
CA ALA A 156 22.50 -5.52 -4.38
C ALA A 156 22.49 -5.67 -5.92
N ALA A 157 21.31 -5.74 -6.54
CA ALA A 157 21.20 -5.80 -7.99
C ALA A 157 21.73 -4.51 -8.67
N LEU A 158 21.59 -3.34 -8.04
CA LEU A 158 22.15 -2.09 -8.53
C LEU A 158 23.69 -2.05 -8.59
N SER A 159 24.40 -3.02 -7.99
CA SER A 159 25.85 -3.15 -8.15
C SER A 159 26.27 -3.79 -9.47
N VAL A 160 25.36 -4.48 -10.16
CA VAL A 160 25.61 -5.21 -11.42
C VAL A 160 24.77 -4.65 -12.59
N THR A 161 23.77 -3.84 -12.33
CA THR A 161 22.92 -3.17 -13.33
C THR A 161 22.46 -1.80 -12.81
N ASP A 162 21.77 -1.05 -13.64
CA ASP A 162 21.11 0.20 -13.25
C ASP A 162 19.61 -0.01 -12.95
N TRP A 163 18.92 1.06 -12.54
CA TRP A 163 17.48 1.00 -12.27
C TRP A 163 16.64 0.62 -13.51
N ARG A 164 17.14 0.90 -14.74
CA ARG A 164 16.47 0.51 -15.98
C ARG A 164 16.50 -1.00 -16.17
N GLY A 165 17.67 -1.62 -15.93
CA GLY A 165 17.82 -3.08 -15.97
C GLY A 165 16.94 -3.78 -14.94
N ILE A 166 16.80 -3.20 -13.74
CA ILE A 166 15.86 -3.73 -12.72
C ILE A 166 14.42 -3.71 -13.25
N PHE A 167 13.97 -2.59 -13.86
CA PHE A 167 12.61 -2.52 -14.40
C PHE A 167 12.41 -3.40 -15.63
N LEU A 168 13.43 -3.67 -16.44
CA LEU A 168 13.37 -4.71 -17.49
C LEU A 168 13.18 -6.09 -16.90
N LEU A 169 13.91 -6.45 -15.85
CA LEU A 169 13.71 -7.70 -15.13
C LEU A 169 12.29 -7.80 -14.56
N LEU A 170 11.81 -6.73 -13.94
CA LEU A 170 10.45 -6.67 -13.39
C LEU A 170 9.38 -6.78 -14.48
N THR A 171 9.63 -6.26 -15.69
CA THR A 171 8.78 -6.47 -16.87
C THR A 171 8.63 -7.97 -17.16
N LEU A 172 9.73 -8.68 -17.25
CA LEU A 172 9.73 -10.12 -17.50
C LEU A 172 8.99 -10.89 -16.39
N VAL A 173 9.32 -10.58 -15.12
CA VAL A 173 8.68 -11.26 -13.98
C VAL A 173 7.17 -10.99 -13.93
N ALA A 174 6.73 -9.76 -14.24
CA ALA A 174 5.30 -9.42 -14.31
C ALA A 174 4.59 -10.15 -15.47
N ALA A 175 5.24 -10.26 -16.63
CA ALA A 175 4.70 -11.03 -17.76
C ALA A 175 4.60 -12.54 -17.45
N VAL A 176 5.63 -13.10 -16.79
CA VAL A 176 5.62 -14.50 -16.32
C VAL A 176 4.52 -14.70 -15.26
N ALA A 177 4.33 -13.75 -14.34
CA ALA A 177 3.25 -13.81 -13.36
C ALA A 177 1.87 -13.77 -14.03
N ALA A 178 1.67 -12.91 -15.04
CA ALA A 178 0.44 -12.85 -15.83
C ALA A 178 0.18 -14.20 -16.53
N ALA A 179 1.19 -14.76 -17.17
CA ALA A 179 1.14 -16.06 -17.83
C ALA A 179 0.84 -17.20 -16.82
N ALA A 180 1.50 -17.19 -15.66
CA ALA A 180 1.25 -18.15 -14.59
C ALA A 180 -0.19 -18.10 -14.08
N VAL A 181 -0.74 -16.89 -13.86
CA VAL A 181 -2.15 -16.72 -13.47
C VAL A 181 -3.07 -17.25 -14.57
N PHE A 182 -2.80 -16.94 -15.84
CA PHE A 182 -3.67 -17.31 -16.95
C PHE A 182 -3.65 -18.83 -17.25
N TRP A 183 -2.49 -19.48 -17.22
CA TRP A 183 -2.38 -20.88 -17.64
C TRP A 183 -2.41 -21.89 -16.50
N LEU A 184 -1.90 -21.55 -15.32
CA LEU A 184 -1.84 -22.49 -14.19
C LEU A 184 -3.11 -22.49 -13.35
N VAL A 185 -3.79 -21.32 -13.24
CA VAL A 185 -5.01 -21.22 -12.42
C VAL A 185 -6.18 -21.82 -13.23
N PRO A 186 -6.86 -22.86 -12.72
CA PRO A 186 -8.00 -23.42 -13.42
C PRO A 186 -9.18 -22.43 -13.43
N GLU A 187 -9.98 -22.45 -14.49
CA GLU A 187 -11.14 -21.56 -14.56
C GLU A 187 -12.26 -22.07 -13.65
N ARG A 188 -12.75 -21.19 -12.77
CA ARG A 188 -13.92 -21.46 -11.94
C ARG A 188 -14.76 -20.18 -11.85
N LYS A 189 -15.94 -20.23 -12.44
CA LYS A 189 -16.92 -19.14 -12.33
C LYS A 189 -17.64 -19.28 -11.01
N GLY A 190 -17.64 -18.23 -10.22
CA GLY A 190 -18.49 -18.13 -9.03
C GLY A 190 -19.96 -17.97 -9.42
N PRO A 191 -20.89 -18.14 -8.46
CA PRO A 191 -22.27 -17.74 -8.68
C PRO A 191 -22.23 -16.26 -9.08
N GLY A 192 -22.79 -15.95 -10.27
CA GLY A 192 -22.82 -14.58 -10.79
C GLY A 192 -23.44 -13.65 -9.77
N SER A 193 -22.76 -12.55 -9.50
CA SER A 193 -23.34 -11.49 -8.66
C SER A 193 -24.54 -10.91 -9.42
N THR A 194 -25.71 -10.97 -8.81
CA THR A 194 -26.93 -10.33 -9.32
C THR A 194 -26.93 -8.82 -9.11
N SER A 195 -25.85 -8.27 -8.51
CA SER A 195 -25.73 -6.85 -8.28
C SER A 195 -25.46 -6.11 -9.59
N THR A 196 -26.42 -5.27 -9.97
CA THR A 196 -26.25 -4.34 -11.09
C THR A 196 -25.19 -3.27 -10.73
N ALA A 197 -24.53 -2.70 -11.75
CA ALA A 197 -23.59 -1.59 -11.52
C ALA A 197 -24.26 -0.41 -10.78
N ALA A 198 -25.54 -0.16 -11.03
CA ALA A 198 -26.34 0.85 -10.30
C ALA A 198 -26.46 0.51 -8.81
N GLY A 199 -26.80 -0.72 -8.44
CA GLY A 199 -26.92 -1.13 -7.04
C GLY A 199 -25.57 -1.14 -6.28
N GLN A 200 -24.45 -1.33 -7.01
CA GLN A 200 -23.12 -1.17 -6.41
C GLN A 200 -22.82 0.29 -6.13
N PHE A 201 -23.17 1.21 -7.03
CA PHE A 201 -22.97 2.63 -6.87
C PHE A 201 -23.83 3.21 -5.73
N GLU A 202 -25.12 2.85 -5.66
CA GLU A 202 -26.01 3.26 -4.56
C GLU A 202 -25.45 2.90 -3.19
N GLY A 203 -24.90 1.71 -3.00
CA GLY A 203 -24.30 1.34 -1.73
C GLY A 203 -23.01 2.07 -1.41
N VAL A 204 -22.23 2.49 -2.42
CA VAL A 204 -21.06 3.36 -2.20
C VAL A 204 -21.53 4.74 -1.74
N VAL A 205 -22.56 5.31 -2.38
CA VAL A 205 -23.17 6.59 -1.95
C VAL A 205 -23.69 6.49 -0.52
N GLN A 206 -24.37 5.42 -0.15
CA GLN A 206 -24.86 5.19 1.21
C GLN A 206 -23.74 5.18 2.23
N VAL A 207 -22.58 4.60 1.92
CA VAL A 207 -21.40 4.60 2.79
C VAL A 207 -20.85 6.01 2.94
N PHE A 208 -20.67 6.74 1.84
CA PHE A 208 -20.12 8.11 1.87
C PHE A 208 -21.05 9.14 2.55
N THR A 209 -22.33 8.89 2.63
CA THR A 209 -23.28 9.74 3.36
C THR A 209 -23.40 9.39 4.84
N SER A 210 -22.79 8.29 5.29
CA SER A 210 -22.89 7.82 6.67
C SER A 210 -21.96 8.59 7.64
N PRO A 211 -22.49 9.16 8.74
CA PRO A 211 -21.66 9.75 9.79
C PRO A 211 -20.70 8.77 10.46
N VAL A 212 -21.08 7.48 10.53
CA VAL A 212 -20.23 6.41 11.08
C VAL A 212 -18.96 6.25 10.26
N PHE A 213 -19.06 6.33 8.92
CA PHE A 213 -17.93 6.27 8.02
C PHE A 213 -16.96 7.44 8.29
N TRP A 214 -17.46 8.68 8.30
CA TRP A 214 -16.65 9.88 8.47
C TRP A 214 -16.12 10.09 9.89
N ARG A 215 -16.58 9.34 10.87
CA ARG A 215 -16.01 9.39 12.21
C ARG A 215 -14.59 8.78 12.24
N VAL A 216 -14.36 7.67 11.55
CA VAL A 216 -13.10 6.91 11.59
C VAL A 216 -12.20 7.23 10.40
N THR A 217 -12.79 7.49 9.24
CA THR A 217 -12.10 7.65 7.96
C THR A 217 -11.01 8.73 7.97
N PRO A 218 -11.16 9.93 8.55
CA PRO A 218 -10.08 10.93 8.53
C PRO A 218 -8.79 10.45 9.16
N LEU A 219 -8.85 9.85 10.35
CA LEU A 219 -7.67 9.30 11.02
C LEU A 219 -7.09 8.10 10.26
N ALA A 220 -7.93 7.15 9.87
CA ALA A 220 -7.50 5.96 9.14
C ALA A 220 -6.82 6.32 7.80
N THR A 221 -7.41 7.28 7.07
CA THR A 221 -6.89 7.77 5.80
C THR A 221 -5.57 8.50 5.97
N ALA A 222 -5.47 9.45 6.90
CA ALA A 222 -4.24 10.19 7.15
C ALA A 222 -3.10 9.23 7.58
N SER A 223 -3.40 8.28 8.46
CA SER A 223 -2.43 7.29 8.94
C SER A 223 -1.94 6.37 7.81
N GLN A 224 -2.84 5.78 7.03
CA GLN A 224 -2.47 4.88 5.93
C GLN A 224 -1.78 5.62 4.79
N ALA A 225 -2.27 6.80 4.41
CA ALA A 225 -1.64 7.62 3.38
C ALA A 225 -0.21 8.01 3.76
N THR A 226 0.02 8.41 5.00
CA THR A 226 1.37 8.72 5.52
C THR A 226 2.26 7.48 5.50
N PHE A 227 1.77 6.36 6.04
CA PHE A 227 2.53 5.11 6.04
C PHE A 227 2.94 4.69 4.64
N MET A 228 1.99 4.67 3.70
CA MET A 228 2.24 4.27 2.31
C MET A 228 3.22 5.22 1.61
N SER A 229 3.06 6.54 1.77
CA SER A 229 3.90 7.54 1.11
C SER A 229 5.33 7.53 1.64
N VAL A 230 5.50 7.43 2.96
CA VAL A 230 6.82 7.41 3.59
C VAL A 230 7.54 6.09 3.26
N GLN A 231 6.89 4.94 3.44
CA GLN A 231 7.49 3.63 3.15
C GLN A 231 7.86 3.47 1.67
N SER A 232 7.00 3.94 0.76
CA SER A 232 7.18 3.68 -0.68
C SER A 232 8.19 4.60 -1.34
N LEU A 233 8.47 5.77 -0.75
CA LEU A 233 9.40 6.73 -1.31
C LEU A 233 10.24 7.45 -0.24
N TRP A 234 9.59 8.21 0.67
CA TRP A 234 10.26 9.26 1.43
C TRP A 234 11.17 8.76 2.56
N ALA A 235 11.03 7.49 3.00
CA ALA A 235 11.93 6.91 4.01
C ALA A 235 13.39 6.80 3.49
N GLY A 236 13.60 6.40 2.23
CA GLY A 236 14.93 6.30 1.65
C GLY A 236 15.67 7.64 1.62
N PRO A 237 15.13 8.65 0.92
CA PRO A 237 15.69 10.02 0.91
C PRO A 237 15.90 10.61 2.31
N TRP A 238 14.93 10.46 3.23
CA TRP A 238 15.11 10.90 4.61
C TRP A 238 16.34 10.28 5.28
N LEU A 239 16.49 8.96 5.20
CA LEU A 239 17.60 8.23 5.83
C LEU A 239 18.95 8.67 5.25
N ARG A 240 19.01 8.91 3.94
CA ARG A 240 20.20 9.42 3.27
C ARG A 240 20.51 10.87 3.67
N ASP A 241 19.55 11.78 3.51
CA ASP A 241 19.78 13.22 3.55
C ASP A 241 19.73 13.78 4.99
N THR A 242 18.96 13.16 5.89
CA THR A 242 18.79 13.63 7.27
C THR A 242 19.65 12.85 8.25
N ALA A 243 19.73 11.51 8.09
CA ALA A 243 20.49 10.65 8.97
C ALA A 243 21.93 10.39 8.46
N GLY A 244 22.26 10.79 7.21
CA GLY A 244 23.59 10.65 6.63
C GLY A 244 24.00 9.20 6.33
N LEU A 245 23.04 8.29 6.19
CA LEU A 245 23.32 6.87 5.97
C LEU A 245 23.78 6.58 4.55
N ALA A 246 24.75 5.69 4.41
CA ALA A 246 25.18 5.15 3.12
C ALA A 246 24.07 4.32 2.47
N ARG A 247 24.11 4.17 1.12
CA ARG A 247 23.06 3.45 0.36
C ARG A 247 22.74 2.04 0.90
N GLY A 248 23.77 1.27 1.27
CA GLY A 248 23.59 -0.07 1.84
C GLY A 248 22.90 -0.06 3.22
N GLU A 249 23.23 0.93 4.04
CA GLU A 249 22.60 1.11 5.36
C GLU A 249 21.14 1.52 5.23
N VAL A 250 20.83 2.46 4.31
CA VAL A 250 19.45 2.84 3.96
C VAL A 250 18.65 1.61 3.54
N ALA A 251 19.17 0.80 2.60
CA ALA A 251 18.50 -0.41 2.14
C ALA A 251 18.27 -1.41 3.27
N THR A 252 19.20 -1.52 4.22
CA THR A 252 19.08 -2.38 5.40
C THR A 252 17.97 -1.89 6.34
N VAL A 253 17.91 -0.59 6.63
CA VAL A 253 16.83 -0.01 7.45
C VAL A 253 15.47 -0.24 6.80
N LEU A 254 15.36 0.01 5.48
CA LEU A 254 14.13 -0.23 4.71
C LEU A 254 13.72 -1.71 4.70
N MET A 255 14.67 -2.63 4.66
CA MET A 255 14.40 -4.07 4.75
C MET A 255 13.79 -4.42 6.12
N TRP A 256 14.37 -3.93 7.21
CA TRP A 256 13.84 -4.16 8.56
C TRP A 256 12.48 -3.49 8.77
N LEU A 257 12.26 -2.32 8.20
CA LEU A 257 10.94 -1.67 8.17
C LEU A 257 9.91 -2.58 7.47
N ALA A 258 10.26 -3.12 6.30
CA ALA A 258 9.36 -4.00 5.54
C ALA A 258 9.10 -5.33 6.28
N ALA A 259 10.12 -5.90 6.94
CA ALA A 259 9.97 -7.09 7.78
C ALA A 259 9.05 -6.81 8.98
N ALA A 260 9.24 -5.67 9.65
CA ALA A 260 8.38 -5.24 10.75
C ALA A 260 6.93 -4.98 10.31
N MET A 261 6.72 -4.44 9.11
CA MET A 261 5.39 -4.32 8.50
C MET A 261 4.74 -5.70 8.30
N ALA A 262 5.47 -6.67 7.72
CA ALA A 262 4.94 -8.02 7.52
C ALA A 262 4.58 -8.69 8.85
N LEU A 263 5.43 -8.54 9.86
CA LEU A 263 5.17 -9.03 11.22
C LEU A 263 3.97 -8.30 11.86
N GLY A 264 3.87 -6.98 11.65
CA GLY A 264 2.78 -6.15 12.16
C GLY A 264 1.41 -6.62 11.67
N TYR A 265 1.26 -6.96 10.39
CA TYR A 265 0.00 -7.51 9.86
C TYR A 265 -0.43 -8.78 10.56
N ILE A 266 0.51 -9.67 10.90
CA ILE A 266 0.22 -10.94 11.57
C ILE A 266 -0.09 -10.70 13.07
N VAL A 267 0.82 -10.02 13.76
CA VAL A 267 0.76 -9.85 15.22
C VAL A 267 -0.39 -8.96 15.62
N LEU A 268 -0.57 -7.82 14.95
CA LEU A 268 -1.63 -6.86 15.29
C LEU A 268 -3.00 -7.35 14.87
N GLY A 269 -3.09 -8.14 13.79
CA GLY A 269 -4.31 -8.86 13.43
C GLY A 269 -4.74 -9.83 14.53
N ALA A 270 -3.82 -10.70 14.98
CA ALA A 270 -4.07 -11.65 16.07
C ALA A 270 -4.36 -10.94 17.40
N LEU A 271 -3.66 -9.83 17.69
CA LEU A 271 -3.90 -9.02 18.87
C LEU A 271 -5.30 -8.40 18.85
N SER A 272 -5.72 -7.85 17.70
CA SER A 272 -7.07 -7.28 17.53
C SER A 272 -8.16 -8.33 17.79
N GLU A 273 -7.97 -9.57 17.32
CA GLU A 273 -8.89 -10.68 17.58
C GLU A 273 -8.96 -11.04 19.07
N ARG A 274 -7.80 -11.11 19.74
CA ARG A 274 -7.74 -11.40 21.19
C ARG A 274 -8.40 -10.29 22.01
N LEU A 275 -8.14 -9.03 21.69
CA LEU A 275 -8.76 -7.87 22.33
C LEU A 275 -10.26 -7.83 22.07
N GLY A 276 -10.70 -8.24 20.87
CA GLY A 276 -12.13 -8.40 20.55
C GLY A 276 -12.86 -9.38 21.48
N ARG A 277 -12.21 -10.50 21.82
CA ARG A 277 -12.73 -11.47 22.80
C ARG A 277 -12.80 -10.88 24.23
N ALA A 278 -11.99 -9.88 24.52
CA ALA A 278 -12.03 -9.12 25.79
C ALA A 278 -12.97 -7.90 25.74
N GLY A 279 -13.78 -7.75 24.68
CA GLY A 279 -14.76 -6.67 24.53
C GLY A 279 -14.21 -5.37 23.94
N ILE A 280 -12.93 -5.32 23.51
CA ILE A 280 -12.35 -4.15 22.86
C ILE A 280 -12.59 -4.22 21.35
N THR A 281 -13.29 -3.23 20.81
CA THR A 281 -13.64 -3.21 19.38
C THR A 281 -12.42 -3.07 18.48
N PRO A 282 -12.42 -3.60 17.25
CA PRO A 282 -11.35 -3.40 16.27
C PRO A 282 -11.10 -1.92 15.98
N THR A 283 -12.13 -1.09 15.99
CA THR A 283 -12.00 0.37 15.85
C THR A 283 -11.16 0.97 17.00
N ALA A 284 -11.43 0.59 18.26
CA ALA A 284 -10.67 1.07 19.40
C ALA A 284 -9.20 0.62 19.33
N THR A 285 -8.96 -0.64 18.98
CA THR A 285 -7.61 -1.20 18.76
C THR A 285 -6.87 -0.43 17.67
N SER A 286 -7.53 -0.15 16.54
CA SER A 286 -6.95 0.61 15.43
C SER A 286 -6.59 2.04 15.85
N VAL A 287 -7.49 2.74 16.54
CA VAL A 287 -7.25 4.13 17.00
C VAL A 287 -6.08 4.17 17.99
N ALA A 288 -5.99 3.24 18.94
CA ALA A 288 -4.86 3.15 19.86
C ALA A 288 -3.54 2.91 19.11
N GLY A 289 -3.54 1.99 18.15
CA GLY A 289 -2.36 1.70 17.32
C GLY A 289 -1.96 2.88 16.43
N MET A 290 -2.91 3.57 15.81
CA MET A 290 -2.63 4.78 15.02
C MET A 290 -2.12 5.93 15.90
N SER A 291 -2.58 6.05 17.14
CA SER A 291 -2.03 7.02 18.12
C SER A 291 -0.57 6.72 18.44
N LEU A 292 -0.22 5.44 18.64
CA LEU A 292 1.16 5.00 18.79
C LEU A 292 1.99 5.30 17.54
N PHE A 293 1.43 5.09 16.34
CA PHE A 293 2.10 5.42 15.08
C PHE A 293 2.40 6.91 14.94
N ILE A 294 1.49 7.81 15.38
CA ILE A 294 1.73 9.26 15.46
C ILE A 294 2.92 9.55 16.40
N LEU A 295 2.96 8.92 17.58
CA LEU A 295 4.05 9.08 18.52
C LEU A 295 5.39 8.65 17.93
N VAL A 296 5.46 7.49 17.28
CA VAL A 296 6.68 7.01 16.62
C VAL A 296 7.17 8.00 15.58
N GLN A 297 6.30 8.58 14.77
CA GLN A 297 6.68 9.60 13.80
C GLN A 297 7.19 10.88 14.47
N ALA A 298 6.56 11.31 15.54
CA ALA A 298 7.02 12.46 16.33
C ALA A 298 8.43 12.22 16.90
N LEU A 299 8.72 11.00 17.34
CA LEU A 299 10.07 10.61 17.80
C LEU A 299 11.09 10.57 16.66
N ILE A 300 10.73 10.11 15.47
CA ILE A 300 11.61 10.17 14.27
C ILE A 300 11.96 11.63 13.95
N LEU A 301 11.01 12.55 14.06
CA LEU A 301 11.24 13.98 13.83
C LEU A 301 12.10 14.64 14.92
N ALA A 302 11.94 14.20 16.16
CA ALA A 302 12.67 14.74 17.31
C ALA A 302 14.13 14.22 17.37
N PHE A 303 14.36 12.96 16.97
CA PHE A 303 15.65 12.27 17.10
C PHE A 303 16.15 11.72 15.76
N PRO A 304 16.56 12.55 14.81
CA PRO A 304 16.85 12.13 13.44
C PRO A 304 18.12 11.27 13.30
N GLY A 305 19.04 11.27 14.27
CA GLY A 305 20.37 10.63 14.14
C GLY A 305 20.58 9.36 14.96
N SER A 306 20.19 9.35 16.24
CA SER A 306 20.66 8.33 17.21
C SER A 306 19.78 7.07 17.33
N TRP A 307 18.55 7.07 16.82
CA TRP A 307 17.58 5.98 16.96
C TRP A 307 16.97 5.52 15.63
N ASN A 308 17.75 5.60 14.54
CA ASN A 308 17.24 5.33 13.20
C ASN A 308 16.59 3.96 13.05
N LEU A 309 17.32 2.88 13.29
CA LEU A 309 16.81 1.54 13.03
C LEU A 309 15.62 1.16 13.93
N PRO A 310 15.69 1.31 15.28
CA PRO A 310 14.55 0.93 16.14
C PRO A 310 13.28 1.74 15.83
N LEU A 311 13.40 3.04 15.59
CA LEU A 311 12.24 3.88 15.28
C LEU A 311 11.63 3.54 13.93
N TRP A 312 12.45 3.21 12.91
CA TRP A 312 11.94 2.79 11.60
C TRP A 312 11.33 1.39 11.62
N VAL A 313 11.83 0.48 12.45
CA VAL A 313 11.20 -0.82 12.72
C VAL A 313 9.84 -0.61 13.40
N LEU A 314 9.76 0.25 14.41
CA LEU A 314 8.49 0.61 15.06
C LEU A 314 7.54 1.32 14.09
N PHE A 315 8.04 2.18 13.21
CA PHE A 315 7.24 2.80 12.14
C PHE A 315 6.62 1.74 11.23
N GLY A 316 7.42 0.77 10.77
CA GLY A 316 6.93 -0.34 9.94
C GLY A 316 5.86 -1.16 10.65
N PHE A 317 6.09 -1.50 11.92
CA PHE A 317 5.17 -2.32 12.72
C PHE A 317 3.86 -1.58 13.01
N THR A 318 3.93 -0.37 13.58
CA THR A 318 2.75 0.40 14.01
C THR A 318 1.96 0.98 12.85
N GLY A 319 2.61 1.28 11.71
CA GLY A 319 1.94 1.78 10.50
C GLY A 319 0.89 0.81 9.93
N THR A 320 0.98 -0.49 10.25
CA THR A 320 -0.01 -1.48 9.82
C THR A 320 -1.33 -1.42 10.59
N THR A 321 -1.39 -0.71 11.72
CA THR A 321 -2.59 -0.63 12.59
C THR A 321 -3.79 0.01 11.90
N GLY A 322 -3.57 0.89 10.91
CA GLY A 322 -4.64 1.47 10.12
C GLY A 322 -5.44 0.45 9.29
N VAL A 323 -4.86 -0.73 8.98
CA VAL A 323 -5.58 -1.80 8.28
C VAL A 323 -6.68 -2.41 9.18
N ILE A 324 -6.52 -2.38 10.51
CA ILE A 324 -7.54 -2.86 11.44
C ILE A 324 -8.81 -1.99 11.37
N ALA A 325 -8.69 -0.72 10.96
CA ALA A 325 -9.85 0.18 10.78
C ALA A 325 -10.83 -0.34 9.71
N TYR A 326 -10.35 -1.06 8.69
CA TYR A 326 -11.22 -1.69 7.68
C TYR A 326 -12.17 -2.69 8.32
N ALA A 327 -11.67 -3.55 9.20
CA ALA A 327 -12.50 -4.51 9.93
C ALA A 327 -13.47 -3.80 10.89
N GLY A 328 -12.99 -2.79 11.61
CA GLY A 328 -13.82 -2.00 12.53
C GLY A 328 -14.96 -1.26 11.83
N LEU A 329 -14.69 -0.64 10.69
CA LEU A 329 -15.70 0.01 9.87
C LEU A 329 -16.69 -0.99 9.27
N SER A 330 -16.20 -2.10 8.69
CA SER A 330 -17.08 -3.13 8.10
C SER A 330 -18.04 -3.71 9.11
N GLN A 331 -17.62 -3.89 10.37
CA GLN A 331 -18.48 -4.38 11.46
C GLN A 331 -19.50 -3.34 11.94
N SER A 332 -19.32 -2.07 11.60
CA SER A 332 -20.24 -0.98 11.97
C SER A 332 -21.36 -0.77 10.94
N PHE A 333 -21.39 -1.55 9.88
CA PHE A 333 -22.37 -1.50 8.80
C PHE A 333 -23.06 -2.86 8.63
N PRO A 334 -24.27 -2.92 7.99
CA PRO A 334 -24.86 -4.18 7.57
C PRO A 334 -23.91 -5.00 6.71
N VAL A 335 -23.98 -6.33 6.83
CA VAL A 335 -23.04 -7.26 6.17
C VAL A 335 -23.03 -7.11 4.63
N GLU A 336 -24.15 -6.70 4.05
CA GLU A 336 -24.33 -6.44 2.61
C GLU A 336 -23.50 -5.24 2.13
N LEU A 337 -23.19 -4.31 3.03
CA LEU A 337 -22.38 -3.11 2.73
C LEU A 337 -20.90 -3.28 3.08
N ALA A 338 -20.49 -4.35 3.78
CA ALA A 338 -19.14 -4.52 4.27
C ALA A 338 -18.08 -4.41 3.15
N GLY A 339 -18.32 -5.01 1.99
CA GLY A 339 -17.43 -4.90 0.82
C GLY A 339 -17.34 -3.46 0.29
N ARG A 340 -18.46 -2.73 0.27
CA ARG A 340 -18.55 -1.34 -0.20
C ARG A 340 -17.85 -0.38 0.75
N VAL A 341 -17.97 -0.61 2.05
CA VAL A 341 -17.24 0.15 3.09
C VAL A 341 -15.73 0.02 2.89
N ASN A 342 -15.23 -1.20 2.68
CA ASN A 342 -13.82 -1.44 2.42
C ASN A 342 -13.35 -0.77 1.13
N THR A 343 -14.13 -0.87 0.05
CA THR A 343 -13.80 -0.23 -1.23
C THR A 343 -13.82 1.29 -1.11
N ALA A 344 -14.80 1.88 -0.44
CA ALA A 344 -14.89 3.32 -0.21
C ALA A 344 -13.70 3.84 0.62
N LEU A 345 -13.37 3.17 1.73
CA LEU A 345 -12.20 3.54 2.54
C LEU A 345 -10.90 3.39 1.73
N ASN A 346 -10.75 2.30 0.98
CA ASN A 346 -9.56 2.06 0.16
C ASN A 346 -9.39 3.15 -0.91
N LEU A 347 -10.46 3.54 -1.58
CA LEU A 347 -10.45 4.65 -2.55
C LEU A 347 -9.93 5.94 -1.90
N VAL A 348 -10.51 6.33 -0.75
CA VAL A 348 -10.10 7.57 -0.04
C VAL A 348 -8.64 7.48 0.42
N VAL A 349 -8.20 6.33 0.93
CA VAL A 349 -6.82 6.10 1.35
C VAL A 349 -5.83 6.25 0.18
N PHE A 350 -6.12 5.66 -0.98
CA PHE A 350 -5.20 5.74 -2.12
C PHE A 350 -5.17 7.12 -2.77
N VAL A 351 -6.30 7.84 -2.82
CA VAL A 351 -6.34 9.24 -3.24
C VAL A 351 -5.53 10.10 -2.27
N ALA A 352 -5.68 9.88 -0.97
CA ALA A 352 -4.90 10.60 0.04
C ALA A 352 -3.41 10.21 0.00
N ALA A 353 -3.07 8.96 -0.33
CA ALA A 353 -1.67 8.53 -0.51
C ALA A 353 -1.02 9.23 -1.72
N PHE A 354 -1.78 9.41 -2.82
CA PHE A 354 -1.33 10.25 -3.93
C PHE A 354 -1.04 11.68 -3.46
N ALA A 355 -2.00 12.31 -2.78
CA ALA A 355 -1.86 13.68 -2.29
C ALA A 355 -0.72 13.82 -1.27
N ALA A 356 -0.57 12.86 -0.35
CA ALA A 356 0.49 12.85 0.66
C ALA A 356 1.87 12.68 0.02
N GLN A 357 2.01 11.75 -0.93
CA GLN A 357 3.30 11.47 -1.56
C GLN A 357 3.82 12.64 -2.38
N TRP A 358 2.95 13.25 -3.21
CA TRP A 358 3.27 14.47 -3.93
C TRP A 358 3.41 15.67 -2.98
N GLY A 359 2.48 15.82 -2.03
CA GLY A 359 2.45 16.94 -1.08
C GLY A 359 3.71 17.02 -0.20
N ILE A 360 4.22 15.88 0.28
CA ILE A 360 5.52 15.85 1.00
C ILE A 360 6.62 16.41 0.09
N GLY A 361 6.69 15.98 -1.17
CA GLY A 361 7.67 16.48 -2.14
C GLY A 361 7.51 17.97 -2.44
N ALA A 362 6.27 18.43 -2.61
CA ALA A 362 5.98 19.85 -2.83
C ALA A 362 6.37 20.72 -1.63
N VAL A 363 6.17 20.24 -0.41
CA VAL A 363 6.63 20.92 0.81
C VAL A 363 8.16 20.94 0.87
N ILE A 364 8.84 19.82 0.61
CA ILE A 364 10.30 19.77 0.59
C ILE A 364 10.87 20.75 -0.44
N ALA A 365 10.22 20.90 -1.59
CA ALA A 365 10.63 21.81 -2.68
C ALA A 365 10.61 23.30 -2.32
N LEU A 366 10.04 23.69 -1.18
CA LEU A 366 10.09 25.07 -0.68
C LEU A 366 11.50 25.46 -0.17
N TRP A 367 12.38 24.51 0.01
CA TRP A 367 13.78 24.73 0.39
C TRP A 367 14.72 24.41 -0.78
N PRO A 368 15.85 25.14 -0.89
CA PRO A 368 16.82 24.88 -1.95
C PRO A 368 17.43 23.47 -1.81
N VAL A 369 17.70 22.86 -2.94
CA VAL A 369 18.46 21.60 -3.02
C VAL A 369 19.94 21.93 -2.81
N ALA A 370 20.64 21.12 -2.01
CA ALA A 370 22.06 21.30 -1.79
C ALA A 370 22.89 20.95 -3.05
N GLU A 371 24.12 21.45 -3.15
CA GLU A 371 25.02 21.21 -4.29
C GLU A 371 25.27 19.71 -4.56
N ASN A 372 25.25 18.88 -3.51
CA ASN A 372 25.38 17.42 -3.61
C ASN A 372 24.07 16.70 -3.98
N GLY A 373 23.01 17.43 -4.33
CA GLY A 373 21.69 16.87 -4.67
C GLY A 373 20.87 16.40 -3.47
N ALA A 374 21.30 16.63 -2.23
CA ALA A 374 20.54 16.31 -1.04
C ALA A 374 19.39 17.32 -0.83
N PHE A 375 18.24 16.83 -0.38
CA PHE A 375 17.12 17.69 -0.03
C PHE A 375 17.29 18.25 1.40
N ALA A 376 16.79 19.47 1.62
CA ALA A 376 16.95 20.15 2.89
C ALA A 376 16.26 19.43 4.05
N VAL A 377 16.97 19.24 5.17
CA VAL A 377 16.44 18.63 6.40
C VAL A 377 15.19 19.36 6.93
N ALA A 378 15.18 20.71 6.83
CA ALA A 378 14.03 21.53 7.21
C ALA A 378 12.78 21.19 6.36
N GLY A 379 12.96 20.94 5.07
CA GLY A 379 11.90 20.52 4.16
C GLY A 379 11.29 19.17 4.55
N TYR A 380 12.13 18.18 4.87
CA TYR A 380 11.66 16.91 5.39
C TYR A 380 10.89 17.05 6.71
N ARG A 381 11.43 17.84 7.65
CA ARG A 381 10.75 18.08 8.94
C ARG A 381 9.40 18.74 8.74
N ALA A 382 9.28 19.68 7.83
CA ALA A 382 8.01 20.33 7.50
C ALA A 382 7.03 19.34 6.82
N GLY A 383 7.47 18.57 5.82
CA GLY A 383 6.63 17.60 5.12
C GLY A 383 6.12 16.48 6.03
N PHE A 384 6.99 15.88 6.83
CA PHE A 384 6.59 14.83 7.78
C PHE A 384 5.80 15.42 8.95
N GLY A 385 6.15 16.64 9.42
CA GLY A 385 5.39 17.36 10.46
C GLY A 385 3.96 17.64 10.01
N LEU A 386 3.75 18.03 8.74
CA LEU A 386 2.42 18.18 8.15
C LEU A 386 1.63 16.87 8.23
N MET A 387 2.25 15.73 7.90
CA MET A 387 1.59 14.42 7.98
C MET A 387 1.22 14.05 9.43
N VAL A 388 2.09 14.31 10.38
CA VAL A 388 1.80 14.12 11.81
C VAL A 388 0.64 15.04 12.25
N GLY A 389 0.64 16.30 11.81
CA GLY A 389 -0.44 17.25 12.08
C GLY A 389 -1.80 16.81 11.54
N LEU A 390 -1.85 16.30 10.31
CA LEU A 390 -3.07 15.77 9.69
C LEU A 390 -3.60 14.54 10.45
N GLN A 391 -2.73 13.65 10.88
CA GLN A 391 -3.10 12.50 11.70
C GLN A 391 -3.62 12.94 13.08
N ALA A 392 -2.95 13.90 13.73
CA ALA A 392 -3.39 14.47 15.00
C ALA A 392 -4.77 15.15 14.88
N ALA A 393 -5.01 15.88 13.79
CA ALA A 393 -6.32 16.46 13.49
C ALA A 393 -7.39 15.37 13.28
N GLY A 394 -7.06 14.29 12.57
CA GLY A 394 -7.94 13.13 12.41
C GLY A 394 -8.26 12.43 13.74
N LEU A 395 -7.29 12.32 14.64
CA LEU A 395 -7.48 11.78 16.00
C LEU A 395 -8.38 12.69 16.84
N ALA A 396 -8.13 14.01 16.81
CA ALA A 396 -8.98 14.98 17.49
C ALA A 396 -10.43 14.92 16.97
N TRP A 397 -10.63 14.85 15.67
CA TRP A 397 -11.94 14.65 15.04
C TRP A 397 -12.63 13.40 15.59
N TYR A 398 -11.96 12.25 15.58
CA TYR A 398 -12.51 10.99 16.09
C TYR A 398 -12.98 11.12 17.55
N LEU A 399 -12.19 11.77 18.40
CA LEU A 399 -12.50 11.95 19.81
C LEU A 399 -13.67 12.92 20.04
N VAL A 400 -13.74 14.01 19.30
CA VAL A 400 -14.81 15.03 19.41
C VAL A 400 -16.15 14.46 18.94
N VAL A 401 -16.18 13.85 17.75
CA VAL A 401 -17.40 13.27 17.19
C VAL A 401 -17.89 12.10 18.03
N GLY A 402 -16.96 11.31 18.61
CA GLY A 402 -17.29 10.20 19.49
C GLY A 402 -17.94 10.61 20.83
N ARG A 403 -17.66 11.83 21.31
CA ARG A 403 -18.31 12.38 22.52
C ARG A 403 -19.74 12.83 22.27
N ARG A 404 -20.03 13.38 21.07
CA ARG A 404 -21.37 13.83 20.70
C ARG A 404 -22.38 12.68 20.51
N GLY A 405 -21.92 11.49 20.11
CA GLY A 405 -22.78 10.32 19.94
C GLY A 405 -23.10 9.54 21.22
N ARG A 406 -22.53 9.90 22.38
CA ARG A 406 -22.84 9.30 23.69
C ARG A 406 -23.80 10.11 24.52
N GLY A 407 -24.25 11.27 24.02
CA GLY A 407 -25.13 12.21 24.71
C GLY A 407 -26.57 12.24 24.18
N VAL A 408 -27.01 11.22 23.41
CA VAL A 408 -28.41 11.06 22.96
C VAL A 408 -28.92 9.70 23.40
#